data_72ccd1705a9a57626cc7ec7b52d71d5b
#
_entry.id   72ccd1705a9a57626cc7ec7b52d71d5b
#
_cell.length_a   1.000
_cell.length_b   1.000
_cell.length_c   1.000
_cell.angle_alpha   90.00
_cell.angle_beta   90.00
_cell.angle_gamma   90.00
#
_symmetry.space_group_name_H-M   'P 1'
#
loop_
_entity.id
_entity.type
_entity.pdbx_description
1 polymer ?
#
loop_
_entity_poly.entity_id
_entity_poly.type
_entity_poly.pdbx_seq_one_letter_code
_entity_poly.pdbx_strand_id
1 'polypeptide(L)'
;MKNLGDWIRQIRDFLETTFLQIDHWFEMNEPCRQHKPLNGGWSIDQILEHISLTNHFLLILIVKATKKSLEKKASSPNWQQEVANYSFQLEKLQQVGVHKSFYWMRPEHMEPKGDMTLVEVRLKLKEQLLQCLQVLDQLKDGEGALHKTTMTVNSLGKMDVYEYLYFLAQHGQRHLTQMENNRIEFENLSPD
;
A
#
# COMPACT_ATOMS: atom_id res chain seq x y z
N MET A 1 16.03 19.47 -4.68
CA MET A 1 14.77 18.92 -4.13
C MET A 1 13.96 18.37 -5.29
N LYS A 2 13.30 17.20 -5.11
CA LYS A 2 12.36 16.68 -6.12
C LYS A 2 11.13 17.58 -6.17
N ASN A 3 10.65 17.87 -7.39
CA ASN A 3 9.37 18.55 -7.57
C ASN A 3 8.20 17.55 -7.41
N LEU A 4 6.97 18.06 -7.36
CA LEU A 4 5.78 17.23 -7.15
C LEU A 4 5.56 16.23 -8.30
N GLY A 5 5.84 16.62 -9.55
CA GLY A 5 5.76 15.70 -10.69
C GLY A 5 6.76 14.55 -10.61
N ASP A 6 7.95 14.77 -10.06
CA ASP A 6 8.92 13.71 -9.79
C ASP A 6 8.40 12.71 -8.76
N TRP A 7 7.72 13.21 -7.72
CA TRP A 7 7.10 12.35 -6.70
C TRP A 7 5.96 11.52 -7.29
N ILE A 8 5.10 12.09 -8.11
CA ILE A 8 3.99 11.38 -8.77
C ILE A 8 4.53 10.21 -9.62
N ARG A 9 5.58 10.45 -10.44
CA ARG A 9 6.24 9.41 -11.22
C ARG A 9 6.83 8.31 -10.33
N GLN A 10 7.60 8.71 -9.31
CA GLN A 10 8.21 7.75 -8.38
C GLN A 10 7.16 6.90 -7.64
N ILE A 11 6.03 7.46 -7.25
CA ILE A 11 4.94 6.73 -6.59
C ILE A 11 4.32 5.73 -7.56
N ARG A 12 4.11 6.12 -8.83
CA ARG A 12 3.63 5.21 -9.88
C ARG A 12 4.56 4.00 -10.04
N ASP A 13 5.84 4.24 -10.29
CA ASP A 13 6.84 3.20 -10.49
C ASP A 13 6.92 2.27 -9.26
N PHE A 14 6.81 2.85 -8.06
CA PHE A 14 6.86 2.10 -6.81
C PHE A 14 5.61 1.22 -6.61
N LEU A 15 4.42 1.72 -6.93
CA LEU A 15 3.18 0.93 -6.91
C LEU A 15 3.28 -0.24 -7.89
N GLU A 16 3.60 0.02 -9.16
CA GLU A 16 3.69 -1.00 -10.20
C GLU A 16 4.71 -2.08 -9.82
N THR A 17 5.90 -1.69 -9.37
CA THR A 17 6.95 -2.62 -8.95
C THR A 17 6.52 -3.45 -7.73
N THR A 18 5.92 -2.83 -6.73
CA THR A 18 5.47 -3.53 -5.51
C THR A 18 4.37 -4.54 -5.81
N PHE A 19 3.38 -4.16 -6.62
CA PHE A 19 2.30 -5.07 -6.99
C PHE A 19 2.76 -6.21 -7.90
N LEU A 20 3.74 -5.97 -8.78
CA LEU A 20 4.38 -7.02 -9.57
C LEU A 20 5.09 -8.03 -8.67
N GLN A 21 5.83 -7.56 -7.66
CA GLN A 21 6.48 -8.42 -6.67
C GLN A 21 5.46 -9.23 -5.86
N ILE A 22 4.33 -8.62 -5.47
CA ILE A 22 3.23 -9.33 -4.77
C ILE A 22 2.61 -10.38 -5.70
N ASP A 23 2.37 -10.07 -6.98
CA ASP A 23 1.76 -11.00 -7.94
C ASP A 23 2.62 -12.27 -8.13
N HIS A 24 3.94 -12.15 -8.03
CA HIS A 24 4.85 -13.30 -8.11
C HIS A 24 4.59 -14.37 -7.04
N TRP A 25 4.12 -13.98 -5.86
CA TRP A 25 3.86 -14.94 -4.75
C TRP A 25 2.70 -15.88 -5.03
N PHE A 26 1.81 -15.55 -5.95
CA PHE A 26 0.73 -16.45 -6.38
C PHE A 26 1.24 -17.65 -7.20
N GLU A 27 2.44 -17.56 -7.76
CA GLU A 27 3.08 -18.65 -8.53
C GLU A 27 3.85 -19.66 -7.65
N MET A 28 4.04 -19.36 -6.37
CA MET A 28 4.69 -20.28 -5.44
C MET A 28 3.86 -21.56 -5.24
N ASN A 29 4.53 -22.69 -4.98
CA ASN A 29 3.82 -23.93 -4.72
C ASN A 29 2.92 -23.85 -3.48
N GLU A 30 1.81 -24.57 -3.51
CA GLU A 30 0.80 -24.51 -2.47
C GLU A 30 1.32 -24.88 -1.07
N PRO A 31 2.14 -25.94 -0.89
CA PRO A 31 2.70 -26.26 0.43
C PRO A 31 3.49 -25.10 1.05
N CYS A 32 4.31 -24.39 0.26
CA CYS A 32 5.03 -23.22 0.71
C CYS A 32 4.06 -22.07 1.08
N ARG A 33 3.06 -21.80 0.23
CA ARG A 33 2.10 -20.70 0.49
C ARG A 33 1.23 -20.96 1.72
N GLN A 34 0.87 -22.21 1.99
CA GLN A 34 0.03 -22.60 3.13
C GLN A 34 0.83 -22.85 4.41
N HIS A 35 2.18 -22.91 4.33
CA HIS A 35 3.02 -23.07 5.50
C HIS A 35 2.71 -21.99 6.55
N LYS A 36 2.40 -22.44 7.76
CA LYS A 36 2.24 -21.56 8.92
C LYS A 36 3.56 -21.50 9.67
N PRO A 37 4.14 -20.29 9.81
CA PRO A 37 5.43 -20.15 10.47
C PRO A 37 5.35 -20.55 11.95
N LEU A 38 6.45 -21.06 12.48
CA LEU A 38 6.57 -21.58 13.86
C LEU A 38 6.25 -20.53 14.94
N ASN A 39 6.38 -19.25 14.60
CA ASN A 39 6.04 -18.13 15.49
C ASN A 39 4.53 -17.88 15.60
N GLY A 40 3.67 -18.69 14.97
CA GLY A 40 2.21 -18.54 14.97
C GLY A 40 1.71 -17.41 14.05
N GLY A 41 2.56 -16.89 13.14
CA GLY A 41 2.19 -15.87 12.16
C GLY A 41 1.28 -16.40 11.05
N TRP A 42 0.96 -15.54 10.11
CA TRP A 42 0.15 -15.85 8.94
C TRP A 42 0.94 -16.61 7.88
N SER A 43 0.27 -17.52 7.18
CA SER A 43 0.78 -18.11 5.94
C SER A 43 0.87 -17.06 4.83
N ILE A 44 1.55 -17.38 3.72
CA ILE A 44 1.65 -16.49 2.56
C ILE A 44 0.25 -16.19 2.00
N ASP A 45 -0.63 -17.19 1.86
CA ASP A 45 -2.01 -17.01 1.39
C ASP A 45 -2.79 -16.03 2.29
N GLN A 46 -2.62 -16.14 3.62
CA GLN A 46 -3.24 -15.22 4.57
C GLN A 46 -2.65 -13.80 4.49
N ILE A 47 -1.34 -13.67 4.24
CA ILE A 47 -0.70 -12.36 4.04
C ILE A 47 -1.22 -11.69 2.77
N LEU A 48 -1.37 -12.42 1.67
CA LEU A 48 -1.93 -11.91 0.40
C LEU A 48 -3.37 -11.41 0.58
N GLU A 49 -4.21 -12.18 1.30
CA GLU A 49 -5.56 -11.75 1.64
C GLU A 49 -5.55 -10.48 2.51
N HIS A 50 -4.68 -10.42 3.52
CA HIS A 50 -4.53 -9.24 4.38
C HIS A 50 -4.12 -7.98 3.59
N ILE A 51 -3.17 -8.10 2.66
CA ILE A 51 -2.78 -6.98 1.79
C ILE A 51 -4.00 -6.47 1.02
N SER A 52 -4.77 -7.39 0.42
CA SER A 52 -5.99 -7.04 -0.33
C SER A 52 -7.05 -6.36 0.54
N LEU A 53 -7.26 -6.83 1.77
CA LEU A 53 -8.20 -6.22 2.72
C LEU A 53 -7.73 -4.82 3.14
N THR A 54 -6.46 -4.66 3.50
CA THR A 54 -5.91 -3.37 3.91
C THR A 54 -5.98 -2.35 2.77
N ASN A 55 -5.61 -2.76 1.55
CA ASN A 55 -5.71 -1.90 0.37
C ASN A 55 -7.14 -1.45 0.11
N HIS A 56 -8.15 -2.33 0.32
CA HIS A 56 -9.56 -1.95 0.18
C HIS A 56 -9.93 -0.76 1.07
N PHE A 57 -9.57 -0.81 2.37
CA PHE A 57 -9.89 0.29 3.28
C PHE A 57 -9.08 1.56 3.00
N LEU A 58 -7.81 1.42 2.61
CA LEU A 58 -7.00 2.56 2.19
C LEU A 58 -7.57 3.24 0.95
N LEU A 59 -8.02 2.48 -0.04
CA LEU A 59 -8.62 3.01 -1.26
C LEU A 59 -9.91 3.78 -1.00
N ILE A 60 -10.73 3.39 -0.03
CA ILE A 60 -11.90 4.18 0.39
C ILE A 60 -11.47 5.58 0.85
N LEU A 61 -10.39 5.68 1.64
CA LEU A 61 -9.86 6.96 2.11
C LEU A 61 -9.23 7.76 0.95
N ILE A 62 -8.47 7.10 0.09
CA ILE A 62 -7.83 7.71 -1.08
C ILE A 62 -8.87 8.30 -2.03
N VAL A 63 -9.91 7.53 -2.40
CA VAL A 63 -10.99 8.01 -3.29
C VAL A 63 -11.74 9.19 -2.68
N LYS A 64 -12.04 9.14 -1.39
CA LYS A 64 -12.68 10.26 -0.67
C LYS A 64 -11.78 11.49 -0.63
N ALA A 65 -10.48 11.32 -0.39
CA ALA A 65 -9.52 12.43 -0.40
C ALA A 65 -9.31 13.00 -1.81
N THR A 66 -9.29 12.16 -2.84
CA THR A 66 -9.23 12.55 -4.25
C THR A 66 -10.39 13.50 -4.61
N LYS A 67 -11.62 13.09 -4.28
CA LYS A 67 -12.81 13.92 -4.51
C LYS A 67 -12.66 15.29 -3.85
N LYS A 68 -12.27 15.34 -2.58
CA LYS A 68 -12.06 16.59 -1.84
C LYS A 68 -10.95 17.46 -2.41
N SER A 69 -9.86 16.84 -2.91
CA SER A 69 -8.77 17.55 -3.58
C SER A 69 -9.25 18.23 -4.86
N LEU A 70 -10.07 17.56 -5.67
CA LEU A 70 -10.64 18.11 -6.89
C LEU A 70 -11.67 19.21 -6.61
N GLU A 71 -12.51 19.06 -5.58
CA GLU A 71 -13.44 20.10 -5.12
C GLU A 71 -12.66 21.35 -4.69
N LYS A 72 -11.56 21.19 -3.96
CA LYS A 72 -10.71 22.31 -3.54
C LYS A 72 -10.02 22.99 -4.72
N LYS A 73 -9.51 22.22 -5.70
CA LYS A 73 -9.00 22.76 -6.97
C LYS A 73 -10.03 23.63 -7.65
N ALA A 74 -11.26 23.15 -7.78
CA ALA A 74 -12.34 23.89 -8.46
C ALA A 74 -12.72 25.19 -7.74
N SER A 75 -12.55 25.28 -6.43
CA SER A 75 -12.88 26.45 -5.61
C SER A 75 -11.71 27.42 -5.38
N SER A 76 -10.48 27.06 -5.74
CA SER A 76 -9.27 27.87 -5.53
C SER A 76 -8.61 28.25 -6.87
N PRO A 77 -8.78 29.47 -7.41
CA PRO A 77 -8.16 29.87 -8.67
C PRO A 77 -6.62 29.81 -8.66
N ASN A 78 -6.00 29.91 -7.49
CA ASN A 78 -4.54 29.93 -7.32
C ASN A 78 -4.01 28.65 -6.65
N TRP A 79 -4.71 27.53 -6.81
CA TRP A 79 -4.35 26.27 -6.14
C TRP A 79 -2.89 25.82 -6.41
N GLN A 80 -2.32 26.13 -7.58
CA GLN A 80 -0.91 25.79 -7.90
C GLN A 80 0.07 26.44 -6.91
N GLN A 81 -0.24 27.64 -6.42
CA GLN A 81 0.59 28.31 -5.42
C GLN A 81 0.56 27.59 -4.06
N GLU A 82 -0.57 26.97 -3.71
CA GLU A 82 -0.72 26.20 -2.48
C GLU A 82 0.18 24.97 -2.48
N VAL A 83 0.45 24.38 -3.64
CA VAL A 83 1.29 23.16 -3.79
C VAL A 83 2.72 23.44 -4.26
N ALA A 84 3.07 24.71 -4.53
CA ALA A 84 4.39 25.10 -5.05
C ALA A 84 5.56 24.69 -4.11
N ASN A 85 5.32 24.72 -2.78
CA ASN A 85 6.28 24.34 -1.76
C ASN A 85 5.97 22.96 -1.15
N TYR A 86 5.50 22.04 -1.98
CA TYR A 86 5.13 20.70 -1.54
C TYR A 86 6.30 19.97 -0.87
N SER A 87 6.02 19.37 0.30
CA SER A 87 6.97 18.57 1.06
C SER A 87 6.39 17.18 1.29
N PHE A 88 7.09 16.16 0.81
CA PHE A 88 6.72 14.75 0.95
C PHE A 88 7.39 14.14 2.19
N GLN A 89 6.62 13.43 3.03
CA GLN A 89 7.10 12.84 4.28
C GLN A 89 7.86 11.52 4.06
N LEU A 90 8.84 11.51 3.16
CA LEU A 90 9.52 10.30 2.69
C LEU A 90 10.04 9.42 3.83
N GLU A 91 10.85 9.98 4.73
CA GLU A 91 11.52 9.20 5.80
C GLU A 91 10.52 8.49 6.71
N LYS A 92 9.45 9.19 7.11
CA LYS A 92 8.39 8.59 7.94
C LYS A 92 7.64 7.48 7.20
N LEU A 93 7.35 7.69 5.92
CA LEU A 93 6.63 6.71 5.11
C LEU A 93 7.49 5.48 4.80
N GLN A 94 8.79 5.64 4.60
CA GLN A 94 9.70 4.50 4.39
C GLN A 94 9.75 3.56 5.60
N GLN A 95 9.58 4.06 6.84
CA GLN A 95 9.51 3.22 8.03
C GLN A 95 8.33 2.25 8.00
N VAL A 96 7.26 2.57 7.27
CA VAL A 96 6.10 1.68 7.09
C VAL A 96 6.50 0.37 6.40
N GLY A 97 7.38 0.45 5.40
CA GLY A 97 7.88 -0.72 4.65
C GLY A 97 8.85 -1.62 5.42
N VAL A 98 9.44 -1.12 6.51
CA VAL A 98 10.41 -1.88 7.29
C VAL A 98 9.68 -2.87 8.21
N HIS A 99 9.97 -4.18 8.04
CA HIS A 99 9.36 -5.21 8.86
C HIS A 99 9.76 -5.05 10.35
N LYS A 100 8.76 -5.09 11.25
CA LYS A 100 8.94 -4.91 12.71
C LYS A 100 9.51 -3.55 13.15
N SER A 101 9.48 -2.52 12.31
CA SER A 101 9.96 -1.18 12.67
C SER A 101 9.17 -0.53 13.81
N PHE A 102 7.91 -0.88 13.97
CA PHE A 102 7.02 -0.44 15.07
C PHE A 102 5.88 -1.44 15.28
N TYR A 103 5.20 -1.29 16.42
CA TYR A 103 4.03 -2.11 16.73
C TYR A 103 2.81 -1.65 15.92
N TRP A 104 2.21 -2.57 15.17
CA TRP A 104 0.99 -2.33 14.41
C TRP A 104 -0.23 -2.83 15.18
N MET A 105 -1.13 -1.90 15.51
CA MET A 105 -2.46 -2.27 15.97
C MET A 105 -3.33 -2.53 14.74
N ARG A 106 -3.63 -3.79 14.48
CA ARG A 106 -4.46 -4.19 13.33
C ARG A 106 -5.93 -4.11 13.71
N PRO A 107 -6.77 -3.42 12.92
CA PRO A 107 -8.21 -3.55 13.05
C PRO A 107 -8.66 -4.97 12.68
N GLU A 108 -9.62 -5.53 13.42
CA GLU A 108 -10.13 -6.89 13.23
C GLU A 108 -10.64 -7.13 11.78
N HIS A 109 -11.25 -6.12 11.17
CA HIS A 109 -11.77 -6.21 9.81
C HIS A 109 -10.69 -6.27 8.70
N MET A 110 -9.43 -6.12 9.05
CA MET A 110 -8.27 -6.31 8.15
C MET A 110 -7.57 -7.66 8.40
N GLU A 111 -8.05 -8.48 9.32
CA GLU A 111 -7.51 -9.82 9.54
C GLU A 111 -7.98 -10.79 8.45
N PRO A 112 -7.08 -11.62 7.90
CA PRO A 112 -7.45 -12.61 6.90
C PRO A 112 -8.33 -13.70 7.53
N LYS A 113 -9.46 -13.99 6.92
CA LYS A 113 -10.44 -14.99 7.40
C LYS A 113 -10.47 -16.25 6.53
N GLY A 114 -9.86 -16.22 5.35
CA GLY A 114 -9.91 -17.28 4.38
C GLY A 114 -11.26 -17.33 3.63
N ASP A 115 -12.00 -16.22 3.62
CA ASP A 115 -13.31 -16.13 2.96
C ASP A 115 -13.20 -15.97 1.44
N MET A 116 -12.01 -15.65 0.93
CA MET A 116 -11.74 -15.48 -0.51
C MET A 116 -10.82 -16.58 -1.03
N THR A 117 -11.11 -17.07 -2.22
CA THR A 117 -10.19 -17.92 -2.96
C THR A 117 -8.92 -17.14 -3.36
N LEU A 118 -7.81 -17.85 -3.56
CA LEU A 118 -6.54 -17.24 -4.00
C LEU A 118 -6.71 -16.49 -5.34
N VAL A 119 -7.56 -16.99 -6.24
CA VAL A 119 -7.86 -16.35 -7.53
C VAL A 119 -8.59 -15.02 -7.31
N GLU A 120 -9.58 -14.98 -6.43
CA GLU A 120 -10.30 -13.74 -6.08
C GLU A 120 -9.38 -12.70 -5.45
N VAL A 121 -8.49 -13.11 -4.53
CA VAL A 121 -7.49 -12.23 -3.91
C VAL A 121 -6.58 -11.61 -4.99
N ARG A 122 -6.07 -12.44 -5.93
CA ARG A 122 -5.21 -11.97 -7.02
C ARG A 122 -5.90 -10.96 -7.93
N LEU A 123 -7.14 -11.27 -8.35
CA LEU A 123 -7.94 -10.37 -9.18
C LEU A 123 -8.19 -9.04 -8.48
N LYS A 124 -8.56 -9.09 -7.19
CA LYS A 124 -8.80 -7.90 -6.39
C LYS A 124 -7.56 -7.02 -6.25
N LEU A 125 -6.37 -7.60 -6.05
CA LEU A 125 -5.12 -6.85 -6.01
C LEU A 125 -4.81 -6.18 -7.35
N LYS A 126 -5.07 -6.83 -8.50
CA LYS A 126 -4.91 -6.22 -9.83
C LYS A 126 -5.87 -5.04 -10.03
N GLU A 127 -7.12 -5.18 -9.62
CA GLU A 127 -8.10 -4.09 -9.67
C GLU A 127 -7.68 -2.91 -8.77
N GLN A 128 -7.14 -3.19 -7.58
CA GLN A 128 -6.66 -2.18 -6.65
C GLN A 128 -5.46 -1.40 -7.19
N LEU A 129 -4.52 -2.06 -7.87
CA LEU A 129 -3.45 -1.36 -8.59
C LEU A 129 -4.01 -0.41 -9.65
N LEU A 130 -4.94 -0.90 -10.49
CA LEU A 130 -5.56 -0.06 -11.52
C LEU A 130 -6.26 1.17 -10.92
N GLN A 131 -6.96 1.00 -9.79
CA GLN A 131 -7.57 2.14 -9.08
C GLN A 131 -6.52 3.14 -8.58
N CYS A 132 -5.39 2.68 -8.01
CA CYS A 132 -4.30 3.57 -7.60
C CYS A 132 -3.75 4.38 -8.80
N LEU A 133 -3.52 3.72 -9.93
CA LEU A 133 -3.01 4.37 -11.15
C LEU A 133 -4.01 5.38 -11.71
N GLN A 134 -5.30 5.05 -11.74
CA GLN A 134 -6.37 5.97 -12.14
C GLN A 134 -6.43 7.22 -11.25
N VAL A 135 -6.22 7.08 -9.94
CA VAL A 135 -6.13 8.21 -9.01
C VAL A 135 -4.94 9.11 -9.36
N LEU A 136 -3.77 8.53 -9.66
CA LEU A 136 -2.59 9.31 -10.08
C LEU A 136 -2.83 10.05 -11.40
N ASP A 137 -3.55 9.43 -12.36
CA ASP A 137 -3.91 10.06 -13.63
C ASP A 137 -4.89 11.23 -13.45
N GLN A 138 -5.85 11.08 -12.53
CA GLN A 138 -6.80 12.16 -12.19
C GLN A 138 -6.13 13.34 -11.50
N LEU A 139 -5.05 13.11 -10.77
CA LEU A 139 -4.35 14.09 -9.93
C LEU A 139 -2.93 14.39 -10.47
N LYS A 140 -2.74 14.28 -11.79
CA LYS A 140 -1.43 14.35 -12.44
C LYS A 140 -0.69 15.70 -12.31
N ASP A 141 -1.42 16.77 -12.04
CA ASP A 141 -0.89 18.14 -11.96
C ASP A 141 -0.59 18.58 -10.52
N GLY A 142 -0.80 17.69 -9.52
CA GLY A 142 -0.46 17.96 -8.12
C GLY A 142 -1.66 18.21 -7.20
N GLU A 143 -2.87 18.09 -7.69
CA GLU A 143 -4.11 18.35 -6.95
C GLU A 143 -4.24 17.52 -5.68
N GLY A 144 -3.68 16.32 -5.69
CA GLY A 144 -3.72 15.39 -4.55
C GLY A 144 -3.12 15.95 -3.26
N ALA A 145 -2.22 16.94 -3.37
CA ALA A 145 -1.62 17.61 -2.22
C ALA A 145 -2.58 18.64 -1.53
N LEU A 146 -3.68 19.00 -2.17
CA LEU A 146 -4.60 20.04 -1.67
C LEU A 146 -5.43 19.61 -0.46
N HIS A 147 -5.67 18.31 -0.29
CA HIS A 147 -6.46 17.80 0.83
C HIS A 147 -5.68 16.75 1.62
N LYS A 148 -5.64 16.94 2.95
CA LYS A 148 -4.97 16.00 3.87
C LYS A 148 -5.98 15.39 4.83
N THR A 149 -5.84 14.07 5.04
CA THR A 149 -6.63 13.27 5.99
C THR A 149 -5.71 12.71 7.07
N THR A 150 -6.18 12.60 8.31
CA THR A 150 -5.37 12.08 9.41
C THR A 150 -5.20 10.57 9.30
N MET A 151 -3.95 10.11 9.38
CA MET A 151 -3.55 8.72 9.56
C MET A 151 -3.03 8.54 10.99
N THR A 152 -3.61 7.59 11.73
CA THR A 152 -3.23 7.33 13.13
C THR A 152 -2.05 6.37 13.27
N VAL A 153 -1.74 5.60 12.21
CA VAL A 153 -0.63 4.64 12.19
C VAL A 153 0.70 5.37 12.37
N ASN A 154 1.52 4.88 13.29
CA ASN A 154 2.90 5.36 13.54
C ASN A 154 3.05 6.88 13.62
N SER A 155 2.06 7.58 14.16
CA SER A 155 2.08 9.04 14.28
C SER A 155 2.35 9.79 12.96
N LEU A 156 1.97 9.22 11.82
CA LEU A 156 2.14 9.82 10.50
C LEU A 156 1.39 11.15 10.37
N GLY A 157 0.30 11.30 11.12
CA GLY A 157 -0.45 12.55 11.17
C GLY A 157 -1.27 12.79 9.90
N LYS A 158 -1.25 14.02 9.37
CA LYS A 158 -2.02 14.39 8.18
C LYS A 158 -1.26 14.02 6.93
N MET A 159 -1.88 13.20 6.09
CA MET A 159 -1.36 12.71 4.81
C MET A 159 -2.27 13.16 3.67
N ASP A 160 -1.66 13.52 2.54
CA ASP A 160 -2.36 13.77 1.29
C ASP A 160 -2.52 12.49 0.44
N VAL A 161 -3.13 12.60 -0.74
CA VAL A 161 -3.43 11.45 -1.59
C VAL A 161 -2.16 10.73 -2.04
N TYR A 162 -1.10 11.46 -2.37
CA TYR A 162 0.18 10.87 -2.83
C TYR A 162 0.88 10.13 -1.69
N GLU A 163 0.85 10.68 -0.50
CA GLU A 163 1.40 10.06 0.70
C GLU A 163 0.62 8.78 1.07
N TYR A 164 -0.72 8.75 0.90
CA TYR A 164 -1.52 7.53 1.07
C TYR A 164 -1.22 6.45 0.04
N LEU A 165 -1.03 6.81 -1.23
CA LEU A 165 -0.65 5.86 -2.28
C LEU A 165 0.74 5.27 -2.01
N TYR A 166 1.69 6.10 -1.59
CA TYR A 166 3.02 5.63 -1.20
C TYR A 166 2.97 4.74 0.04
N PHE A 167 2.16 5.10 1.04
CA PHE A 167 1.92 4.28 2.23
C PHE A 167 1.39 2.89 1.85
N LEU A 168 0.42 2.81 0.93
CA LEU A 168 -0.14 1.55 0.46
C LEU A 168 0.94 0.64 -0.15
N ALA A 169 1.82 1.19 -0.99
CA ALA A 169 2.95 0.46 -1.55
C ALA A 169 3.96 0.03 -0.47
N GLN A 170 4.29 0.88 0.49
CA GLN A 170 5.17 0.56 1.62
C GLN A 170 4.59 -0.56 2.50
N HIS A 171 3.28 -0.56 2.73
CA HIS A 171 2.61 -1.67 3.42
C HIS A 171 2.80 -3.00 2.66
N GLY A 172 2.68 -2.98 1.34
CA GLY A 172 3.01 -4.12 0.48
C GLY A 172 4.45 -4.60 0.66
N GLN A 173 5.43 -3.70 0.61
CA GLN A 173 6.86 -4.01 0.79
C GLN A 173 7.15 -4.66 2.15
N ARG A 174 6.51 -4.18 3.21
CA ARG A 174 6.61 -4.79 4.55
C ARG A 174 6.21 -6.27 4.52
N HIS A 175 5.13 -6.58 3.81
CA HIS A 175 4.59 -7.93 3.71
C HIS A 175 5.37 -8.82 2.73
N LEU A 176 6.02 -8.26 1.71
CA LEU A 176 7.00 -8.99 0.88
C LEU A 176 8.13 -9.57 1.74
N THR A 177 8.68 -8.77 2.65
CA THR A 177 9.69 -9.24 3.60
C THR A 177 9.15 -10.35 4.52
N GLN A 178 7.89 -10.25 4.95
CA GLN A 178 7.27 -11.28 5.79
C GLN A 178 7.06 -12.59 5.02
N MET A 179 6.60 -12.53 3.77
CA MET A 179 6.40 -13.71 2.92
C MET A 179 7.74 -14.39 2.61
N GLU A 180 8.79 -13.62 2.35
CA GLU A 180 10.14 -14.14 2.14
C GLU A 180 10.67 -14.88 3.37
N ASN A 181 10.46 -14.35 4.56
CA ASN A 181 10.82 -15.04 5.80
C ASN A 181 10.09 -16.39 5.97
N ASN A 182 8.79 -16.43 5.60
CA ASN A 182 8.01 -17.68 5.64
C ASN A 182 8.54 -18.70 4.63
N ARG A 183 8.91 -18.26 3.42
CA ARG A 183 9.50 -19.13 2.39
C ARG A 183 10.81 -19.75 2.87
N ILE A 184 11.71 -18.93 3.41
CA ILE A 184 13.00 -19.38 3.95
C ILE A 184 12.80 -20.39 5.08
N GLU A 185 11.84 -20.15 5.99
CA GLU A 185 11.52 -21.08 7.07
C GLU A 185 11.01 -22.42 6.51
N PHE A 186 10.09 -22.38 5.55
CA PHE A 186 9.55 -23.58 4.89
C PHE A 186 10.67 -24.42 4.25
N GLU A 187 11.56 -23.79 3.48
CA GLU A 187 12.68 -24.49 2.82
C GLU A 187 13.66 -25.12 3.82
N ASN A 188 13.91 -24.47 4.95
CA ASN A 188 14.78 -25.01 6.00
C ASN A 188 14.16 -26.20 6.75
N LEU A 189 12.82 -26.28 6.79
CA LEU A 189 12.10 -27.40 7.46
C LEU A 189 11.83 -28.58 6.52
N SER A 190 11.92 -28.36 5.21
CA SER A 190 11.69 -29.39 4.18
C SER A 190 12.96 -29.54 3.31
N PRO A 191 14.11 -29.93 3.88
CA PRO A 191 15.28 -30.25 3.05
C PRO A 191 14.92 -31.45 2.19
N ASP A 192 15.25 -31.42 0.89
CA ASP A 192 15.12 -32.50 -0.11
C ASP A 192 15.71 -33.83 0.37
#